data_1e6cf5a451b52f497d38c597e6fb214b
#
_entry.id   1e6cf5a451b52f497d38c597e6fb214b
#
_cell.length_a   1.000
_cell.length_b   1.000
_cell.length_c   1.000
_cell.angle_alpha   90.00
_cell.angle_beta   90.00
_cell.angle_gamma   90.00
#
_symmetry.space_group_name_H-M   'P 1'
#
loop_
_entity.id
_entity.type
_entity.pdbx_description
1 polymer ?
#
loop_
_entity_poly.entity_id
_entity_poly.type
_entity_poly.pdbx_seq_one_letter_code
_entity_poly.pdbx_strand_id
1 'polypeptide(L)'
;MFRKVAWLGILAFALPLAAFANEIGLVNAGGVVLGNAGGLALTGSTLIKYGTAVGTNLGTLTFTTGAFTSGDIQNGGTLAAGGNFVITGNGANGVPKGVIFNGTFSGPITWSFITLKDGTHHYTLSGALVAMNGEVGATVQLTVNTGTNLFSGSAQLASGDNSLNIMVPEPGTLSLLGTGLIVVAGYIRRKRGASHL
;
A
#
# COMPACT_ATOMS: atom_id res chain seq x y z
N MET A 1 7.02 -47.08 1.82
CA MET A 1 6.40 -46.01 2.62
C MET A 1 7.20 -44.71 2.63
N PHE A 2 8.51 -44.72 2.79
CA PHE A 2 9.38 -43.51 2.83
C PHE A 2 9.26 -42.54 1.65
N ARG A 3 9.17 -43.02 0.39
CA ARG A 3 9.05 -42.14 -0.79
C ARG A 3 7.78 -41.28 -0.80
N LYS A 4 6.66 -41.76 -0.24
CA LYS A 4 5.38 -40.99 -0.20
C LYS A 4 5.37 -39.94 0.90
N VAL A 5 6.08 -40.20 2.02
CA VAL A 5 6.24 -39.21 3.10
C VAL A 5 7.20 -38.09 2.68
N ALA A 6 8.24 -38.40 1.91
CA ALA A 6 9.18 -37.41 1.38
C ALA A 6 8.48 -36.42 0.44
N TRP A 7 7.58 -36.86 -0.44
CA TRP A 7 6.81 -35.98 -1.34
C TRP A 7 5.84 -35.06 -0.60
N LEU A 8 5.20 -35.56 0.49
CA LEU A 8 4.36 -34.72 1.35
C LEU A 8 5.17 -33.69 2.13
N GLY A 9 6.39 -34.04 2.57
CA GLY A 9 7.30 -33.10 3.20
C GLY A 9 7.76 -31.99 2.28
N ILE A 10 8.14 -32.31 1.04
CA ILE A 10 8.54 -31.33 0.03
C ILE A 10 7.37 -30.38 -0.31
N LEU A 11 6.15 -30.92 -0.43
CA LEU A 11 4.94 -30.13 -0.69
C LEU A 11 4.63 -29.18 0.48
N ALA A 12 4.80 -29.61 1.72
CA ALA A 12 4.60 -28.79 2.92
C ALA A 12 5.64 -27.65 3.05
N PHE A 13 6.86 -27.86 2.56
CA PHE A 13 7.91 -26.82 2.53
C PHE A 13 7.76 -25.86 1.37
N ALA A 14 7.12 -26.25 0.27
CA ALA A 14 6.86 -25.38 -0.89
C ALA A 14 5.68 -24.39 -0.62
N LEU A 15 4.79 -24.72 0.30
CA LEU A 15 3.61 -23.89 0.64
C LEU A 15 3.94 -22.51 1.22
N PRO A 16 4.94 -22.34 2.12
CA PRO A 16 5.24 -21.02 2.67
C PRO A 16 5.88 -20.06 1.66
N LEU A 17 6.48 -20.56 0.57
CA LEU A 17 7.14 -19.74 -0.44
C LEU A 17 6.15 -19.04 -1.39
N ALA A 18 4.90 -19.48 -1.44
CA ALA A 18 3.85 -18.89 -2.28
C ALA A 18 3.03 -17.81 -1.55
N ALA A 19 3.28 -17.59 -0.25
CA ALA A 19 2.49 -16.69 0.60
C ALA A 19 3.10 -15.29 0.74
N PHE A 20 3.90 -14.85 -0.20
CA PHE A 20 4.33 -13.45 -0.24
C PHE A 20 3.24 -12.62 -0.91
N ALA A 21 2.58 -11.77 -0.12
CA ALA A 21 1.71 -10.74 -0.67
C ALA A 21 2.50 -9.92 -1.71
N ASN A 22 2.01 -9.84 -2.93
CA ASN A 22 2.63 -9.01 -3.96
C ASN A 22 2.47 -7.54 -3.55
N GLU A 23 3.57 -6.93 -3.15
CA GLU A 23 3.62 -5.50 -2.87
C GLU A 23 3.76 -4.74 -4.19
N ILE A 24 2.84 -3.82 -4.45
CA ILE A 24 2.91 -2.92 -5.60
C ILE A 24 3.42 -1.57 -5.12
N GLY A 25 4.65 -1.26 -5.49
CA GLY A 25 5.22 0.08 -5.27
C GLY A 25 4.59 1.09 -6.22
N LEU A 26 4.14 2.22 -5.67
CA LEU A 26 3.63 3.35 -6.43
C LEU A 26 4.46 4.59 -6.13
N VAL A 27 4.58 5.47 -7.14
CA VAL A 27 5.19 6.79 -6.97
C VAL A 27 4.27 7.82 -7.62
N ASN A 28 4.04 8.91 -6.93
CA ASN A 28 3.32 10.06 -7.44
C ASN A 28 4.22 11.30 -7.44
N ALA A 29 3.87 12.27 -8.23
CA ALA A 29 4.60 13.52 -8.37
C ALA A 29 3.65 14.69 -8.54
N GLY A 30 4.12 15.87 -8.17
CA GLY A 30 3.35 17.10 -8.25
C GLY A 30 2.13 17.12 -7.33
N GLY A 31 1.29 18.10 -7.51
CA GLY A 31 0.17 18.37 -6.63
C GLY A 31 0.51 19.30 -5.48
N VAL A 32 -0.49 19.62 -4.69
CA VAL A 32 -0.38 20.55 -3.57
C VAL A 32 -0.84 19.85 -2.29
N VAL A 33 0.01 19.87 -1.28
CA VAL A 33 -0.36 19.51 0.08
C VAL A 33 -0.91 20.76 0.77
N LEU A 34 -2.15 20.68 1.22
CA LEU A 34 -2.82 21.67 2.04
C LEU A 34 -2.88 21.18 3.48
N GLY A 35 -2.70 22.07 4.45
CA GLY A 35 -2.74 21.70 5.87
C GLY A 35 -3.25 22.78 6.77
N ASN A 36 -3.97 22.36 7.80
CA ASN A 36 -4.42 23.21 8.92
C ASN A 36 -4.63 22.34 10.17
N ALA A 37 -5.15 22.90 11.25
CA ALA A 37 -5.44 22.15 12.48
C ALA A 37 -6.40 20.97 12.26
N GLY A 38 -7.25 21.01 11.22
CA GLY A 38 -8.19 19.95 10.84
C GLY A 38 -7.55 18.77 10.09
N GLY A 39 -6.26 18.86 9.75
CA GLY A 39 -5.53 17.80 9.05
C GLY A 39 -4.84 18.25 7.77
N LEU A 40 -4.41 17.28 7.01
CA LEU A 40 -3.70 17.45 5.73
C LEU A 40 -4.54 16.92 4.56
N ALA A 41 -4.38 17.53 3.40
CA ALA A 41 -4.99 17.08 2.15
C ALA A 41 -3.98 17.18 1.00
N LEU A 42 -3.99 16.20 0.09
CA LEU A 42 -3.24 16.24 -1.18
C LEU A 42 -4.21 16.30 -2.34
N THR A 43 -3.99 17.24 -3.24
CA THR A 43 -4.76 17.41 -4.46
C THR A 43 -3.86 17.61 -5.67
N GLY A 44 -4.33 17.21 -6.87
CA GLY A 44 -3.62 17.43 -8.13
C GLY A 44 -2.34 16.61 -8.31
N SER A 45 -2.11 15.58 -7.51
CA SER A 45 -0.95 14.72 -7.65
C SER A 45 -1.17 13.66 -8.73
N THR A 46 -0.14 13.43 -9.53
CA THR A 46 -0.15 12.51 -10.67
C THR A 46 0.62 11.25 -10.35
N LEU A 47 0.04 10.08 -10.62
CA LEU A 47 0.72 8.79 -10.52
C LEU A 47 1.72 8.66 -11.68
N ILE A 48 3.00 8.45 -11.37
CA ILE A 48 4.10 8.32 -12.35
C ILE A 48 4.74 6.93 -12.37
N LYS A 49 4.47 6.09 -11.34
CA LYS A 49 4.89 4.69 -11.29
C LYS A 49 3.80 3.83 -10.66
N TYR A 50 3.59 2.66 -11.22
CA TYR A 50 2.71 1.62 -10.71
C TYR A 50 3.37 0.24 -10.93
N GLY A 51 3.92 -0.34 -9.87
CA GLY A 51 4.74 -1.54 -9.98
C GLY A 51 5.93 -1.32 -10.92
N THR A 52 5.94 -2.00 -12.06
CA THR A 52 6.97 -1.87 -13.10
C THR A 52 6.62 -0.82 -14.17
N ALA A 53 5.36 -0.40 -14.27
CA ALA A 53 4.92 0.60 -15.22
C ALA A 53 5.41 2.00 -14.80
N VAL A 54 5.98 2.76 -15.75
CA VAL A 54 6.45 4.13 -15.55
C VAL A 54 5.88 5.02 -16.65
N GLY A 55 5.51 6.25 -16.30
CA GLY A 55 4.96 7.23 -17.24
C GLY A 55 4.78 8.60 -16.61
N THR A 56 4.49 9.60 -17.41
CA THR A 56 4.29 10.98 -16.93
C THR A 56 2.89 11.22 -16.36
N ASN A 57 1.94 10.37 -16.72
CA ASN A 57 0.56 10.40 -16.22
C ASN A 57 -0.04 9.00 -16.32
N LEU A 58 -0.01 8.25 -15.24
CA LEU A 58 -0.62 6.93 -15.12
C LEU A 58 -1.94 6.96 -14.35
N GLY A 59 -2.30 8.12 -13.80
CA GLY A 59 -3.48 8.31 -12.96
C GLY A 59 -3.30 9.43 -11.96
N THR A 60 -4.09 9.41 -10.89
CA THR A 60 -4.08 10.44 -9.85
C THR A 60 -4.04 9.82 -8.46
N LEU A 61 -3.48 10.57 -7.50
CA LEU A 61 -3.50 10.28 -6.08
C LEU A 61 -4.03 11.48 -5.32
N THR A 62 -4.99 11.24 -4.44
CA THR A 62 -5.55 12.25 -3.54
C THR A 62 -5.75 11.67 -2.16
N PHE A 63 -5.62 12.48 -1.12
CA PHE A 63 -5.99 12.08 0.22
C PHE A 63 -6.43 13.26 1.09
N THR A 64 -7.10 12.90 2.18
CA THR A 64 -7.32 13.73 3.37
C THR A 64 -6.98 12.92 4.61
N THR A 65 -6.56 13.57 5.68
CA THR A 65 -6.30 12.93 6.99
C THR A 65 -7.35 13.37 8.01
N GLY A 66 -7.32 12.76 9.20
CA GLY A 66 -7.97 13.32 10.38
C GLY A 66 -7.22 14.55 10.92
N ALA A 67 -7.78 15.18 11.95
CA ALA A 67 -7.20 16.35 12.61
C ALA A 67 -5.92 16.01 13.40
N PHE A 68 -5.11 17.03 13.69
CA PHE A 68 -3.99 16.88 14.61
C PHE A 68 -4.48 16.51 16.01
N THR A 69 -3.91 15.46 16.58
CA THR A 69 -4.12 15.02 17.97
C THR A 69 -3.00 15.49 18.88
N SER A 70 -1.82 15.77 18.31
CA SER A 70 -0.69 16.39 19.00
C SER A 70 0.21 17.09 18.00
N GLY A 71 0.96 18.10 18.44
CA GLY A 71 1.82 18.91 17.57
C GLY A 71 1.00 19.83 16.67
N ASP A 72 1.63 20.23 15.57
CA ASP A 72 1.03 21.15 14.58
C ASP A 72 1.63 20.96 13.19
N ILE A 73 1.13 21.73 12.22
CA ILE A 73 1.57 21.65 10.81
C ILE A 73 3.02 22.10 10.60
N GLN A 74 3.55 22.96 11.48
CA GLN A 74 4.89 23.57 11.32
C GLN A 74 5.99 22.76 12.00
N ASN A 75 5.70 22.19 13.17
CA ASN A 75 6.69 21.50 13.99
C ASN A 75 6.57 19.98 13.92
N GLY A 76 5.60 19.49 13.14
CA GLY A 76 5.27 18.08 13.10
C GLY A 76 4.35 17.66 14.23
N GLY A 77 3.86 16.44 14.15
CA GLY A 77 2.91 15.92 15.14
C GLY A 77 2.27 14.62 14.71
N THR A 78 1.18 14.31 15.38
CA THR A 78 0.36 13.12 15.10
C THR A 78 -1.04 13.56 14.70
N LEU A 79 -1.58 12.94 13.65
CA LEU A 79 -2.95 13.14 13.22
C LEU A 79 -3.79 11.90 13.54
N ALA A 80 -5.08 12.11 13.73
CA ALA A 80 -6.04 11.03 13.95
C ALA A 80 -6.15 10.12 12.73
N ALA A 81 -6.51 8.87 12.96
CA ALA A 81 -6.95 7.94 11.92
C ALA A 81 -8.17 8.49 11.17
N GLY A 82 -8.45 7.94 9.99
CA GLY A 82 -9.60 8.33 9.17
C GLY A 82 -9.19 9.12 7.93
N GLY A 83 -10.04 10.02 7.48
CA GLY A 83 -9.88 10.70 6.20
C GLY A 83 -10.17 9.77 5.02
N ASN A 84 -9.69 10.13 3.83
CA ASN A 84 -9.89 9.36 2.60
C ASN A 84 -8.58 9.29 1.82
N PHE A 85 -8.30 8.15 1.20
CA PHE A 85 -7.12 7.94 0.36
C PHE A 85 -7.53 7.23 -0.93
N VAL A 86 -7.37 7.88 -2.07
CA VAL A 86 -7.81 7.37 -3.36
C VAL A 86 -6.68 7.39 -4.37
N ILE A 87 -6.50 6.27 -5.06
CA ILE A 87 -5.65 6.15 -6.24
C ILE A 87 -6.53 5.75 -7.41
N THR A 88 -6.43 6.51 -8.49
CA THR A 88 -7.15 6.24 -9.74
C THR A 88 -6.15 6.08 -10.88
N GLY A 89 -6.27 5.01 -11.64
CA GLY A 89 -5.48 4.78 -12.84
C GLY A 89 -6.22 5.22 -14.10
N ASN A 90 -5.48 5.58 -15.14
CA ASN A 90 -6.04 6.03 -16.41
C ASN A 90 -6.09 4.94 -17.50
N GLY A 91 -5.58 3.74 -17.24
CA GLY A 91 -5.51 2.63 -18.18
C GLY A 91 -4.27 2.64 -19.08
N ALA A 92 -3.35 3.59 -18.91
CA ALA A 92 -2.12 3.65 -19.69
C ALA A 92 -1.06 2.66 -19.18
N ASN A 93 -0.20 2.15 -20.07
CA ASN A 93 0.96 1.32 -19.78
C ASN A 93 0.67 0.09 -18.89
N GLY A 94 -0.52 -0.50 -19.01
CA GLY A 94 -0.93 -1.66 -18.22
C GLY A 94 -1.45 -1.31 -16.82
N VAL A 95 -1.56 -0.04 -16.46
CA VAL A 95 -2.20 0.40 -15.21
C VAL A 95 -3.71 0.21 -15.33
N PRO A 96 -4.40 -0.37 -14.33
CA PRO A 96 -5.85 -0.50 -14.34
C PRO A 96 -6.54 0.85 -14.55
N LYS A 97 -7.63 0.87 -15.32
CA LYS A 97 -8.46 2.07 -15.48
C LYS A 97 -9.50 2.15 -14.35
N GLY A 98 -9.64 3.32 -13.73
CA GLY A 98 -10.58 3.56 -12.64
C GLY A 98 -9.90 3.52 -11.27
N VAL A 99 -10.68 3.30 -10.23
CA VAL A 99 -10.16 3.28 -8.84
C VAL A 99 -9.32 2.03 -8.63
N ILE A 100 -8.04 2.23 -8.32
CA ILE A 100 -7.07 1.17 -7.98
C ILE A 100 -7.10 0.88 -6.49
N PHE A 101 -7.15 1.94 -5.68
CA PHE A 101 -7.23 1.85 -4.23
C PHE A 101 -8.15 2.94 -3.70
N ASN A 102 -9.03 2.57 -2.79
CA ASN A 102 -9.88 3.48 -2.03
C ASN A 102 -9.91 3.01 -0.58
N GLY A 103 -9.45 3.85 0.32
CA GLY A 103 -9.31 3.47 1.72
C GLY A 103 -9.18 4.68 2.65
N THR A 104 -8.90 4.38 3.90
CA THR A 104 -8.72 5.35 4.97
C THR A 104 -7.45 5.04 5.74
N PHE A 105 -6.93 6.00 6.49
CA PHE A 105 -5.86 5.74 7.45
C PHE A 105 -6.41 4.92 8.61
N SER A 106 -5.79 3.76 8.85
CA SER A 106 -6.25 2.76 9.83
C SER A 106 -5.73 3.01 11.25
N GLY A 107 -4.76 3.93 11.42
CA GLY A 107 -4.14 4.27 12.69
C GLY A 107 -3.65 5.72 12.71
N PRO A 108 -2.97 6.14 13.78
CA PRO A 108 -2.37 7.45 13.86
C PRO A 108 -1.40 7.68 12.69
N ILE A 109 -1.43 8.91 12.16
CA ILE A 109 -0.56 9.35 11.07
C ILE A 109 0.53 10.21 11.68
N THR A 110 1.77 9.98 11.29
CA THR A 110 2.91 10.80 11.70
C THR A 110 3.18 11.87 10.66
N TRP A 111 3.26 13.11 11.10
CA TRP A 111 3.75 14.26 10.34
C TRP A 111 5.07 14.70 10.98
N SER A 112 6.19 14.25 10.44
CA SER A 112 7.52 14.55 10.97
C SER A 112 8.15 15.73 10.25
N PHE A 113 8.96 16.49 10.98
CA PHE A 113 9.68 17.65 10.51
C PHE A 113 11.16 17.51 10.78
N ILE A 114 11.98 17.78 9.78
CA ILE A 114 13.45 17.82 9.88
C ILE A 114 13.99 19.06 9.17
N THR A 115 15.05 19.62 9.73
CA THR A 115 15.85 20.67 9.06
C THR A 115 17.17 20.06 8.62
N LEU A 116 17.48 20.18 7.34
CA LEU A 116 18.73 19.72 6.78
C LEU A 116 19.88 20.70 7.07
N LYS A 117 21.13 20.28 6.82
CA LYS A 117 22.33 21.09 7.07
C LYS A 117 22.38 22.39 6.25
N ASP A 118 21.74 22.41 5.10
CA ASP A 118 21.60 23.58 4.22
C ASP A 118 20.49 24.55 4.65
N GLY A 119 19.80 24.24 5.75
CA GLY A 119 18.68 25.03 6.28
C GLY A 119 17.34 24.74 5.62
N THR A 120 17.27 23.77 4.72
CA THR A 120 15.98 23.38 4.11
C THR A 120 15.15 22.52 5.04
N HIS A 121 13.84 22.68 4.96
CA HIS A 121 12.86 21.97 5.79
C HIS A 121 12.14 20.90 5.00
N HIS A 122 12.15 19.68 5.52
CA HIS A 122 11.47 18.53 4.98
C HIS A 122 10.40 18.04 5.95
N TYR A 123 9.22 17.80 5.43
CA TYR A 123 8.08 17.24 6.15
C TYR A 123 7.75 15.88 5.55
N THR A 124 7.58 14.88 6.39
CA THR A 124 7.20 13.53 5.95
C THR A 124 5.92 13.11 6.63
N LEU A 125 4.91 12.80 5.84
CA LEU A 125 3.70 12.12 6.27
C LEU A 125 3.91 10.63 6.12
N SER A 126 3.62 9.86 7.17
CA SER A 126 3.63 8.41 7.12
C SER A 126 2.44 7.83 7.88
N GLY A 127 1.86 6.76 7.34
CA GLY A 127 0.71 6.11 7.95
C GLY A 127 0.37 4.79 7.29
N ALA A 128 -0.39 3.97 8.01
CA ALA A 128 -0.99 2.75 7.48
C ALA A 128 -2.38 3.03 6.93
N LEU A 129 -2.72 2.37 5.85
CA LEU A 129 -4.01 2.48 5.17
C LEU A 129 -4.75 1.15 5.23
N VAL A 130 -6.05 1.21 5.23
CA VAL A 130 -6.96 0.06 5.04
C VAL A 130 -7.93 0.39 3.93
N ALA A 131 -8.13 -0.56 3.00
CA ALA A 131 -9.14 -0.41 1.97
C ALA A 131 -10.54 -0.40 2.58
N MET A 132 -11.50 0.29 1.93
CA MET A 132 -12.89 0.39 2.43
C MET A 132 -13.59 -0.97 2.54
N ASN A 133 -13.15 -1.97 1.79
CA ASN A 133 -13.62 -3.36 1.90
C ASN A 133 -12.90 -4.17 3.01
N GLY A 134 -11.91 -3.57 3.68
CA GLY A 134 -11.16 -4.22 4.76
C GLY A 134 -10.13 -5.27 4.33
N GLU A 135 -9.99 -5.52 3.02
CA GLU A 135 -9.20 -6.65 2.50
C GLU A 135 -7.73 -6.34 2.26
N VAL A 136 -7.36 -5.07 2.09
CA VAL A 136 -6.00 -4.67 1.68
C VAL A 136 -5.45 -3.64 2.64
N GLY A 137 -4.29 -3.94 3.21
CA GLY A 137 -3.45 -2.96 3.89
C GLY A 137 -2.50 -2.27 2.91
N ALA A 138 -2.17 -1.03 3.21
CA ALA A 138 -1.14 -0.29 2.50
C ALA A 138 -0.37 0.59 3.48
N THR A 139 0.81 1.04 3.08
CA THR A 139 1.56 2.09 3.80
C THR A 139 1.80 3.24 2.86
N VAL A 140 1.72 4.45 3.39
CA VAL A 140 2.04 5.67 2.67
C VAL A 140 3.20 6.38 3.35
N GLN A 141 4.14 6.83 2.53
CA GLN A 141 5.15 7.79 2.93
C GLN A 141 5.21 8.88 1.86
N LEU A 142 5.09 10.13 2.27
CA LEU A 142 5.05 11.28 1.41
C LEU A 142 5.93 12.37 1.99
N THR A 143 6.85 12.90 1.20
CA THR A 143 7.78 13.94 1.65
C THR A 143 7.50 15.25 0.89
N VAL A 144 7.47 16.34 1.63
CA VAL A 144 7.28 17.70 1.14
C VAL A 144 8.51 18.52 1.50
N ASN A 145 9.10 19.19 0.53
CA ASN A 145 10.18 20.14 0.74
C ASN A 145 9.62 21.55 0.68
N THR A 146 9.81 22.34 1.73
CA THR A 146 9.34 23.72 1.83
C THR A 146 10.47 24.75 1.67
N GLY A 147 11.66 24.31 1.28
CA GLY A 147 12.85 25.15 1.25
C GLY A 147 13.26 25.59 2.66
N THR A 148 13.64 26.84 2.81
CA THR A 148 14.04 27.42 4.11
C THR A 148 12.87 27.96 4.92
N ASN A 149 11.63 27.84 4.43
CA ASN A 149 10.43 28.30 5.13
C ASN A 149 9.75 27.12 5.85
N LEU A 150 9.18 27.37 7.00
CA LEU A 150 8.28 26.42 7.64
C LEU A 150 7.01 26.21 6.80
N PHE A 151 6.39 25.05 6.96
CA PHE A 151 5.12 24.75 6.28
C PHE A 151 4.03 25.73 6.73
N SER A 152 3.55 26.55 5.82
CA SER A 152 2.59 27.64 6.10
C SER A 152 1.15 27.30 5.71
N GLY A 153 0.81 26.01 5.64
CA GLY A 153 -0.54 25.54 5.26
C GLY A 153 -0.68 25.12 3.81
N SER A 154 0.33 25.37 2.96
CA SER A 154 0.36 24.90 1.57
C SER A 154 1.79 24.69 1.10
N ALA A 155 2.06 23.57 0.43
CA ALA A 155 3.33 23.33 -0.25
C ALA A 155 3.13 22.45 -1.49
N GLN A 156 3.99 22.67 -2.48
CA GLN A 156 4.07 21.85 -3.67
C GLN A 156 4.79 20.54 -3.35
N LEU A 157 4.26 19.45 -3.90
CA LEU A 157 4.92 18.15 -3.83
C LEU A 157 6.00 18.07 -4.91
N ALA A 158 7.23 17.80 -4.52
CA ALA A 158 8.32 17.59 -5.48
C ALA A 158 8.16 16.23 -6.20
N SER A 159 8.71 16.15 -7.41
CA SER A 159 8.71 14.92 -8.19
C SER A 159 9.61 13.87 -7.54
N GLY A 160 9.12 12.67 -7.35
CA GLY A 160 9.92 11.53 -6.85
C GLY A 160 9.99 11.38 -5.33
N ASP A 161 9.32 12.26 -4.57
CA ASP A 161 9.41 12.25 -3.10
C ASP A 161 8.39 11.31 -2.41
N ASN A 162 7.68 10.47 -3.17
CA ASN A 162 6.58 9.69 -2.61
C ASN A 162 6.67 8.21 -2.94
N SER A 163 6.56 7.37 -1.93
CA SER A 163 6.38 5.95 -2.08
C SER A 163 5.10 5.48 -1.39
N LEU A 164 4.34 4.67 -2.06
CA LEU A 164 3.18 3.99 -1.54
C LEU A 164 3.29 2.51 -1.88
N ASN A 165 3.25 1.68 -0.87
CA ASN A 165 3.27 0.24 -1.03
C ASN A 165 1.86 -0.30 -0.74
N ILE A 166 1.21 -0.85 -1.73
CA ILE A 166 -0.07 -1.53 -1.58
C ILE A 166 0.19 -3.02 -1.47
N MET A 167 -0.26 -3.63 -0.38
CA MET A 167 -0.34 -5.08 -0.29
C MET A 167 -1.58 -5.53 -1.06
N VAL A 168 -1.37 -6.20 -2.18
CA VAL A 168 -2.46 -6.83 -2.92
C VAL A 168 -2.66 -8.22 -2.33
N PRO A 169 -3.88 -8.58 -1.86
CA PRO A 169 -4.17 -9.94 -1.43
C PRO A 169 -3.86 -10.90 -2.57
N GLU A 170 -3.23 -12.02 -2.26
CA GLU A 170 -2.99 -13.04 -3.28
C GLU A 170 -4.31 -13.43 -3.95
N PRO A 171 -4.39 -13.39 -5.29
CA PRO A 171 -5.55 -13.95 -5.99
C PRO A 171 -5.71 -15.38 -5.48
N GLY A 172 -6.93 -15.85 -5.31
CA GLY A 172 -7.36 -17.10 -4.68
C GLY A 172 -6.56 -18.39 -4.94
N THR A 173 -5.29 -18.28 -5.32
CA THR A 173 -4.30 -19.36 -5.49
C THR A 173 -4.15 -20.18 -4.22
N LEU A 174 -4.20 -19.56 -3.03
CA LEU A 174 -4.20 -20.31 -1.76
C LEU A 174 -5.49 -21.11 -1.58
N SER A 175 -6.63 -20.54 -1.94
CA SER A 175 -7.92 -21.25 -1.92
C SER A 175 -7.96 -22.36 -2.97
N LEU A 176 -7.41 -22.12 -4.16
CA LEU A 176 -7.32 -23.10 -5.24
C LEU A 176 -6.35 -24.22 -4.88
N LEU A 177 -5.20 -23.90 -4.26
CA LEU A 177 -4.24 -24.87 -3.79
C LEU A 177 -4.81 -25.68 -2.63
N GLY A 178 -5.48 -25.05 -1.66
CA GLY A 178 -6.16 -25.71 -0.56
C GLY A 178 -7.24 -26.68 -1.04
N THR A 179 -8.11 -26.25 -1.95
CA THR A 179 -9.14 -27.11 -2.56
C THR A 179 -8.52 -28.21 -3.41
N GLY A 180 -7.47 -27.93 -4.17
CA GLY A 180 -6.72 -28.94 -4.93
C GLY A 180 -6.13 -30.03 -4.06
N LEU A 181 -5.54 -29.67 -2.92
CA LEU A 181 -4.99 -30.63 -1.94
C LEU A 181 -6.08 -31.52 -1.31
N ILE A 182 -7.24 -30.95 -0.98
CA ILE A 182 -8.38 -31.72 -0.46
C ILE A 182 -8.87 -32.74 -1.48
N VAL A 183 -8.98 -32.35 -2.76
CA VAL A 183 -9.39 -33.25 -3.85
C VAL A 183 -8.38 -34.38 -4.02
N VAL A 184 -7.07 -34.09 -4.05
CA VAL A 184 -6.00 -35.08 -4.18
C VAL A 184 -5.99 -36.04 -2.98
N ALA A 185 -6.13 -35.52 -1.76
CA ALA A 185 -6.21 -36.35 -0.54
C ALA A 185 -7.44 -37.27 -0.55
N GLY A 186 -8.59 -36.75 -0.99
CA GLY A 186 -9.83 -37.53 -1.15
C GLY A 186 -9.69 -38.65 -2.20
N TYR A 187 -9.06 -38.36 -3.33
CA TYR A 187 -8.79 -39.36 -4.37
C TYR A 187 -7.87 -40.49 -3.89
N ILE A 188 -6.79 -40.14 -3.17
CA ILE A 188 -5.84 -41.12 -2.62
C ILE A 188 -6.53 -42.02 -1.60
N ARG A 189 -7.40 -41.44 -0.73
CA ARG A 189 -8.16 -42.21 0.28
C ARG A 189 -9.11 -43.19 -0.38
N ARG A 190 -9.83 -42.79 -1.44
CA ARG A 190 -10.78 -43.65 -2.18
C ARG A 190 -10.07 -44.82 -2.86
N LYS A 191 -8.89 -44.60 -3.45
CA LYS A 191 -8.11 -45.65 -4.12
C LYS A 191 -7.56 -46.70 -3.14
N ARG A 192 -7.26 -46.33 -1.88
CA ARG A 192 -6.81 -47.26 -0.85
C ARG A 192 -7.95 -48.14 -0.27
N GLY A 193 -9.17 -47.61 -0.25
CA GLY A 193 -10.34 -48.39 0.21
C GLY A 193 -10.79 -49.44 -0.80
N ALA A 194 -10.47 -49.27 -2.08
CA ALA A 194 -10.85 -50.21 -3.14
C ALA A 194 -9.86 -51.39 -3.34
N SER A 195 -8.71 -51.39 -2.67
CA SER A 195 -7.69 -52.47 -2.79
C SER A 195 -7.75 -53.47 -1.65
N HIS A 196 -8.79 -53.45 -0.82
CA HIS A 196 -9.02 -54.39 0.29
C HIS A 196 -10.30 -55.21 0.14
N LEU A 197 -10.88 -55.27 -1.05
CA LEU A 197 -11.93 -56.22 -1.47
C LEU A 197 -11.34 -57.11 -2.58
#